data_3ce8cf3371a7f2ec7f905f026f0b861e
#
_entry.id   3ce8cf3371a7f2ec7f905f026f0b861e
#
_cell.length_a   1.000
_cell.length_b   1.000
_cell.length_c   1.000
_cell.angle_alpha   90.00
_cell.angle_beta   90.00
_cell.angle_gamma   90.00
#
_symmetry.space_group_name_H-M   'P 1'
#
loop_
_entity.id
_entity.type
_entity.pdbx_description
1 polymer ?
#
loop_
_entity_poly.entity_id
_entity_poly.type
_entity_poly.pdbx_seq_one_letter_code
_entity_poly.pdbx_strand_id
1 'polypeptide(L)'
;SGNIRTTIPVGGGLSSSAALEIAVALALGAEMSPLELALLCQKAENLATGVPTGIMDQLCIASSIEGHATLIDCTRHSVTPIPVPTEVKFVVRFIAHRTLVGSEYADRVNECRRAEAEIGSLAHASIADAESIADSIVRVRARHVVTENARVREFGAAMSNGDWVAAGQAMIASHQSLASDFAVSNATMDEAVNRALEIPGVFGARMTGGGFGGCIVAMCEPSTEIDGWVVRPSAGARVVSS
;
A
#
# COMPACT_ATOMS: atom_id res chain seq x y z
N SER A 1 -20.48 -25.47 4.44
CA SER A 1 -20.84 -24.19 5.10
C SER A 1 -19.75 -23.81 6.09
N GLY A 2 -19.43 -22.54 6.18
CA GLY A 2 -18.42 -22.01 7.10
C GLY A 2 -18.84 -20.64 7.65
N ASN A 3 -18.12 -20.18 8.67
CA ASN A 3 -18.30 -18.85 9.23
C ASN A 3 -17.08 -17.98 8.89
N ILE A 4 -17.32 -16.75 8.46
CA ILE A 4 -16.30 -15.73 8.24
C ILE A 4 -16.30 -14.80 9.45
N ARG A 5 -15.12 -14.58 10.04
CA ARG A 5 -14.91 -13.57 11.09
C ARG A 5 -13.77 -12.65 10.67
N THR A 6 -13.92 -11.36 10.85
CA THR A 6 -12.88 -10.38 10.57
C THR A 6 -12.84 -9.28 11.62
N THR A 7 -11.66 -8.77 11.90
CA THR A 7 -11.42 -7.54 12.68
C THR A 7 -10.95 -6.40 11.77
N ILE A 8 -10.76 -6.66 10.46
CA ILE A 8 -10.34 -5.64 9.50
C ILE A 8 -11.55 -4.76 9.19
N PRO A 9 -11.46 -3.44 9.35
CA PRO A 9 -12.55 -2.54 9.00
C PRO A 9 -12.80 -2.55 7.49
N VAL A 10 -14.03 -2.87 7.11
CA VAL A 10 -14.46 -2.86 5.70
C VAL A 10 -14.46 -1.42 5.17
N GLY A 11 -13.90 -1.21 3.99
CA GLY A 11 -13.77 0.14 3.40
C GLY A 11 -12.67 1.01 4.02
N GLY A 12 -11.86 0.45 4.92
CA GLY A 12 -10.76 1.16 5.56
C GLY A 12 -9.46 1.26 4.74
N GLY A 13 -9.41 0.63 3.57
CA GLY A 13 -8.17 0.61 2.77
C GLY A 13 -7.09 -0.33 3.30
N LEU A 14 -7.50 -1.33 4.09
CA LEU A 14 -6.62 -2.34 4.68
C LEU A 14 -6.81 -3.71 4.01
N SER A 15 -7.08 -3.73 2.72
CA SER A 15 -7.12 -4.94 1.87
C SER A 15 -8.09 -6.04 2.38
N SER A 16 -9.25 -5.63 2.93
CA SER A 16 -10.22 -6.60 3.47
C SER A 16 -10.80 -7.53 2.41
N SER A 17 -10.92 -7.10 1.13
CA SER A 17 -11.34 -7.93 0.01
C SER A 17 -10.32 -9.02 -0.28
N ALA A 18 -9.06 -8.65 -0.47
CA ALA A 18 -7.98 -9.60 -0.73
C ALA A 18 -7.81 -10.62 0.42
N ALA A 19 -7.95 -10.17 1.67
CA ALA A 19 -7.92 -11.05 2.83
C ALA A 19 -9.07 -12.09 2.81
N LEU A 20 -10.27 -11.66 2.42
CA LEU A 20 -11.42 -12.57 2.28
C LEU A 20 -11.20 -13.58 1.16
N GLU A 21 -10.74 -13.12 0.00
CA GLU A 21 -10.49 -13.97 -1.18
C GLU A 21 -9.48 -15.06 -0.87
N ILE A 22 -8.33 -14.70 -0.29
CA ILE A 22 -7.29 -15.63 0.12
C ILE A 22 -7.83 -16.63 1.16
N ALA A 23 -8.56 -16.15 2.18
CA ALA A 23 -9.13 -17.00 3.21
C ALA A 23 -10.13 -18.01 2.64
N VAL A 24 -10.97 -17.60 1.69
CA VAL A 24 -11.94 -18.47 1.01
C VAL A 24 -11.23 -19.49 0.13
N ALA A 25 -10.23 -19.09 -0.65
CA ALA A 25 -9.46 -20.00 -1.50
C ALA A 25 -8.80 -21.10 -0.67
N LEU A 26 -8.14 -20.74 0.43
CA LEU A 26 -7.53 -21.71 1.35
C LEU A 26 -8.56 -22.62 2.03
N ALA A 27 -9.72 -22.09 2.44
CA ALA A 27 -10.80 -22.85 3.05
C ALA A 27 -11.44 -23.84 2.07
N LEU A 28 -11.38 -23.57 0.77
CA LEU A 28 -11.81 -24.47 -0.31
C LEU A 28 -10.73 -25.49 -0.70
N GLY A 29 -9.59 -25.50 -0.03
CA GLY A 29 -8.52 -26.47 -0.25
C GLY A 29 -7.56 -26.10 -1.36
N ALA A 30 -7.37 -24.81 -1.63
CA ALA A 30 -6.35 -24.36 -2.60
C ALA A 30 -4.95 -24.74 -2.10
N GLU A 31 -4.28 -25.64 -2.84
CA GLU A 31 -2.90 -26.07 -2.61
C GLU A 31 -2.03 -25.54 -3.76
N MET A 32 -1.48 -24.35 -3.59
CA MET A 32 -0.68 -23.68 -4.61
C MET A 32 0.36 -22.76 -3.95
N SER A 33 1.35 -22.32 -4.74
CA SER A 33 2.34 -21.37 -4.25
C SER A 33 1.69 -20.03 -3.87
N PRO A 34 2.31 -19.21 -3.00
CA PRO A 34 1.81 -17.90 -2.64
C PRO A 34 1.54 -16.98 -3.85
N LEU A 35 2.39 -17.05 -4.87
CA LEU A 35 2.21 -16.26 -6.09
C LEU A 35 1.00 -16.73 -6.91
N GLU A 36 0.83 -18.04 -7.11
CA GLU A 36 -0.33 -18.58 -7.82
C GLU A 36 -1.64 -18.25 -7.10
N LEU A 37 -1.64 -18.34 -5.78
CA LEU A 37 -2.79 -17.97 -4.95
C LEU A 37 -3.12 -16.49 -5.09
N ALA A 38 -2.10 -15.61 -5.04
CA ALA A 38 -2.28 -14.19 -5.21
C ALA A 38 -2.85 -13.83 -6.60
N LEU A 39 -2.32 -14.44 -7.67
CA LEU A 39 -2.81 -14.24 -9.04
C LEU A 39 -4.23 -14.73 -9.24
N LEU A 40 -4.60 -15.88 -8.64
CA LEU A 40 -5.95 -16.40 -8.68
C LEU A 40 -6.95 -15.44 -8.02
N CYS A 41 -6.62 -14.96 -6.81
CA CYS A 41 -7.48 -14.07 -6.05
C CYS A 41 -7.60 -12.70 -6.71
N GLN A 42 -6.49 -12.11 -7.21
CA GLN A 42 -6.53 -10.86 -7.98
C GLN A 42 -7.46 -10.97 -9.19
N LYS A 43 -7.37 -12.07 -9.94
CA LYS A 43 -8.26 -12.30 -11.08
C LYS A 43 -9.73 -12.40 -10.67
N ALA A 44 -10.01 -13.06 -9.54
CA ALA A 44 -11.36 -13.17 -8.99
C ALA A 44 -11.92 -11.79 -8.58
N GLU A 45 -11.11 -10.96 -7.89
CA GLU A 45 -11.48 -9.59 -7.51
C GLU A 45 -11.80 -8.73 -8.73
N ASN A 46 -10.91 -8.73 -9.73
CA ASN A 46 -11.09 -7.94 -10.94
C ASN A 46 -12.36 -8.36 -11.73
N LEU A 47 -12.69 -9.65 -11.77
CA LEU A 47 -13.91 -10.14 -12.38
C LEU A 47 -15.16 -9.76 -11.58
N ALA A 48 -15.09 -9.80 -10.25
CA ALA A 48 -16.24 -9.52 -9.39
C ALA A 48 -16.57 -8.03 -9.30
N THR A 49 -15.54 -7.18 -9.27
CA THR A 49 -15.70 -5.74 -9.04
C THR A 49 -15.69 -4.91 -10.32
N GLY A 50 -15.11 -5.43 -11.39
CA GLY A 50 -14.82 -4.67 -12.62
C GLY A 50 -13.72 -3.61 -12.45
N VAL A 51 -13.06 -3.55 -11.27
CA VAL A 51 -11.97 -2.62 -10.99
C VAL A 51 -10.63 -3.30 -11.28
N PRO A 52 -9.75 -2.73 -12.11
CA PRO A 52 -8.46 -3.33 -12.44
C PRO A 52 -7.45 -3.08 -11.31
N THR A 53 -7.61 -3.82 -10.20
CA THR A 53 -6.68 -3.75 -9.06
C THR A 53 -5.35 -4.43 -9.38
N GLY A 54 -4.26 -3.94 -8.76
CA GLY A 54 -2.93 -4.59 -8.82
C GLY A 54 -2.85 -5.81 -7.90
N ILE A 55 -1.74 -6.54 -7.97
CA ILE A 55 -1.50 -7.79 -7.22
C ILE A 55 -1.00 -7.57 -5.78
N MET A 56 -0.65 -6.32 -5.41
CA MET A 56 0.10 -6.01 -4.19
C MET A 56 -0.54 -6.60 -2.93
N ASP A 57 -1.84 -6.40 -2.76
CA ASP A 57 -2.56 -6.81 -1.55
C ASP A 57 -2.59 -8.33 -1.40
N GLN A 58 -2.96 -9.04 -2.45
CA GLN A 58 -3.01 -10.50 -2.44
C GLN A 58 -1.62 -11.12 -2.26
N LEU A 59 -0.61 -10.56 -2.94
CA LEU A 59 0.75 -11.07 -2.84
C LEU A 59 1.35 -10.81 -1.45
N CYS A 60 1.07 -9.65 -0.86
CA CYS A 60 1.46 -9.36 0.52
C CYS A 60 0.84 -10.36 1.49
N ILE A 61 -0.48 -10.57 1.43
CA ILE A 61 -1.20 -11.47 2.34
C ILE A 61 -0.73 -12.92 2.19
N ALA A 62 -0.45 -13.36 0.96
CA ALA A 62 -0.03 -14.74 0.71
C ALA A 62 1.45 -15.00 1.09
N SER A 63 2.34 -13.98 0.99
CA SER A 63 3.79 -14.17 1.04
C SER A 63 4.48 -13.55 2.25
N SER A 64 3.77 -12.89 3.15
CA SER A 64 4.35 -12.21 4.31
C SER A 64 5.10 -13.16 5.24
N ILE A 65 6.16 -12.64 5.85
CA ILE A 65 6.99 -13.33 6.85
C ILE A 65 6.85 -12.60 8.18
N GLU A 66 6.68 -13.35 9.26
CA GLU A 66 6.58 -12.77 10.60
C GLU A 66 7.80 -11.90 10.93
N GLY A 67 7.59 -10.76 11.53
CA GLY A 67 8.64 -9.79 11.86
C GLY A 67 9.19 -8.98 10.69
N HIS A 68 8.63 -9.13 9.47
CA HIS A 68 9.14 -8.45 8.27
C HIS A 68 8.03 -7.71 7.53
N ALA A 69 8.35 -6.52 7.03
CA ALA A 69 7.57 -5.87 5.98
C ALA A 69 7.90 -6.52 4.62
N THR A 70 6.94 -6.44 3.70
CA THR A 70 7.04 -7.11 2.40
C THR A 70 7.32 -6.07 1.31
N LEU A 71 8.56 -5.99 0.84
CA LEU A 71 8.91 -5.21 -0.34
C LEU A 71 8.55 -6.01 -1.59
N ILE A 72 7.63 -5.47 -2.40
CA ILE A 72 7.08 -6.15 -3.59
C ILE A 72 7.53 -5.45 -4.87
N ASP A 73 8.16 -6.20 -5.78
CA ASP A 73 8.32 -5.81 -7.18
C ASP A 73 7.11 -6.34 -7.97
N CYS A 74 6.15 -5.46 -8.23
CA CYS A 74 4.93 -5.83 -8.94
C CYS A 74 5.16 -6.21 -10.42
N THR A 75 6.28 -5.82 -11.02
CA THR A 75 6.63 -6.19 -12.39
C THR A 75 7.15 -7.62 -12.49
N ARG A 76 7.97 -8.01 -11.52
CA ARG A 76 8.57 -9.35 -11.45
C ARG A 76 7.77 -10.31 -10.56
N HIS A 77 6.76 -9.82 -9.86
CA HIS A 77 6.03 -10.55 -8.83
C HIS A 77 6.98 -11.14 -7.76
N SER A 78 8.05 -10.43 -7.44
CA SER A 78 9.02 -10.88 -6.44
C SER A 78 8.83 -10.15 -5.12
N VAL A 79 9.16 -10.85 -4.04
CA VAL A 79 8.99 -10.41 -2.66
C VAL A 79 10.33 -10.44 -1.95
N THR A 80 10.69 -9.34 -1.29
CA THR A 80 11.88 -9.24 -0.44
C THR A 80 11.46 -8.86 0.97
N PRO A 81 11.73 -9.69 1.99
CA PRO A 81 11.42 -9.37 3.37
C PRO A 81 12.37 -8.28 3.89
N ILE A 82 11.82 -7.24 4.51
CA ILE A 82 12.54 -6.17 5.19
C ILE A 82 12.27 -6.29 6.69
N PRO A 83 13.26 -6.49 7.55
CA PRO A 83 13.06 -6.61 8.99
C PRO A 83 12.34 -5.38 9.57
N VAL A 84 11.40 -5.62 10.45
CA VAL A 84 10.73 -4.57 11.24
C VAL A 84 11.13 -4.79 12.70
N PRO A 85 12.12 -4.06 13.19
CA PRO A 85 12.62 -4.25 14.54
C PRO A 85 11.70 -3.64 15.60
N THR A 86 11.96 -3.94 16.86
CA THR A 86 11.14 -3.51 18.00
C THR A 86 11.37 -2.04 18.39
N GLU A 87 12.38 -1.39 17.82
CA GLU A 87 12.74 0.01 18.03
C GLU A 87 11.77 0.97 17.36
N VAL A 88 10.93 0.46 16.48
CA VAL A 88 9.85 1.23 15.85
C VAL A 88 8.54 0.46 15.92
N LYS A 89 7.43 1.20 15.94
CA LYS A 89 6.10 0.62 15.76
C LYS A 89 5.34 1.34 14.65
N PHE A 90 4.44 0.61 14.03
CA PHE A 90 3.49 1.16 13.08
C PHE A 90 2.11 1.22 13.71
N VAL A 91 1.45 2.36 13.55
CA VAL A 91 0.09 2.58 14.03
C VAL A 91 -0.79 2.95 12.85
N VAL A 92 -1.87 2.21 12.67
CA VAL A 92 -2.88 2.47 11.65
C VAL A 92 -4.09 3.11 12.30
N ARG A 93 -4.56 4.21 11.73
CA ARG A 93 -5.75 4.91 12.20
C ARG A 93 -6.77 5.03 11.07
N PHE A 94 -7.99 4.61 11.34
CA PHE A 94 -9.12 4.83 10.44
C PHE A 94 -9.56 6.30 10.49
N ILE A 95 -9.72 6.91 9.32
CA ILE A 95 -10.06 8.34 9.18
C ILE A 95 -11.45 8.49 8.56
N ALA A 96 -11.68 7.86 7.41
CA ALA A 96 -12.95 8.00 6.69
C ALA A 96 -13.24 6.77 5.82
N HIS A 97 -14.51 6.46 5.62
CA HIS A 97 -14.90 5.45 4.65
C HIS A 97 -14.55 5.90 3.23
N ARG A 98 -14.13 4.94 2.41
CA ARG A 98 -13.89 5.15 0.98
C ARG A 98 -14.72 4.20 0.14
N THR A 99 -15.02 4.62 -1.08
CA THR A 99 -15.61 3.77 -2.12
C THR A 99 -14.74 3.89 -3.36
N LEU A 100 -14.16 2.78 -3.83
CA LEU A 100 -13.36 2.76 -5.07
C LEU A 100 -14.22 2.52 -6.31
N VAL A 101 -15.36 1.84 -6.16
CA VAL A 101 -16.29 1.57 -7.26
C VAL A 101 -16.94 2.88 -7.72
N GLY A 102 -16.78 3.20 -9.00
CA GLY A 102 -17.27 4.48 -9.57
C GLY A 102 -16.49 5.70 -9.12
N SER A 103 -15.31 5.52 -8.52
CA SER A 103 -14.44 6.59 -8.05
C SER A 103 -13.44 7.04 -9.12
N GLU A 104 -12.73 8.14 -8.82
CA GLU A 104 -11.61 8.65 -9.62
C GLU A 104 -10.40 7.71 -9.69
N TYR A 105 -10.42 6.55 -8.99
CA TYR A 105 -9.35 5.55 -9.06
C TYR A 105 -9.15 5.02 -10.49
N ALA A 106 -10.25 4.77 -11.22
CA ALA A 106 -10.18 4.35 -12.62
C ALA A 106 -9.51 5.41 -13.50
N ASP A 107 -9.72 6.70 -13.20
CA ASP A 107 -9.06 7.79 -13.92
C ASP A 107 -7.54 7.76 -13.68
N ARG A 108 -7.09 7.52 -12.44
CA ARG A 108 -5.64 7.37 -12.13
C ARG A 108 -5.01 6.23 -12.92
N VAL A 109 -5.71 5.09 -13.02
CA VAL A 109 -5.24 3.96 -13.82
C VAL A 109 -5.14 4.33 -15.31
N ASN A 110 -6.12 5.04 -15.84
CA ASN A 110 -6.12 5.46 -17.25
C ASN A 110 -5.04 6.52 -17.53
N GLU A 111 -4.83 7.46 -16.60
CA GLU A 111 -3.77 8.48 -16.70
C GLU A 111 -2.38 7.82 -16.70
N CYS A 112 -2.15 6.82 -15.85
CA CYS A 112 -0.90 6.04 -15.86
C CYS A 112 -0.73 5.27 -17.17
N ARG A 113 -1.78 4.63 -17.72
CA ARG A 113 -1.72 3.94 -19.01
C ARG A 113 -1.39 4.90 -20.16
N ARG A 114 -1.92 6.13 -20.14
CA ARG A 114 -1.58 7.16 -21.13
C ARG A 114 -0.10 7.53 -21.03
N ALA A 115 0.44 7.68 -19.83
CA ALA A 115 1.87 7.92 -19.63
C ALA A 115 2.70 6.76 -20.21
N GLU A 116 2.35 5.52 -19.91
CA GLU A 116 3.05 4.34 -20.43
C GLU A 116 2.99 4.20 -21.95
N ALA A 117 1.93 4.68 -22.59
CA ALA A 117 1.83 4.72 -24.04
C ALA A 117 2.82 5.72 -24.68
N GLU A 118 3.21 6.79 -23.96
CA GLU A 118 4.14 7.81 -24.43
C GLU A 118 5.61 7.45 -24.13
N ILE A 119 5.90 6.99 -22.91
CA ILE A 119 7.29 6.84 -22.41
C ILE A 119 7.69 5.41 -22.08
N GLY A 120 6.80 4.41 -22.29
CA GLY A 120 7.02 3.03 -21.87
C GLY A 120 6.70 2.80 -20.40
N SER A 121 7.09 1.64 -19.88
CA SER A 121 6.73 1.22 -18.51
C SER A 121 7.21 2.19 -17.44
N LEU A 122 6.27 2.70 -16.64
CA LEU A 122 6.56 3.59 -15.49
C LEU A 122 7.42 2.93 -14.41
N ALA A 123 7.49 1.60 -14.37
CA ALA A 123 8.38 0.88 -13.46
C ALA A 123 9.86 1.09 -13.79
N HIS A 124 10.19 1.46 -15.03
CA HIS A 124 11.55 1.62 -15.53
C HIS A 124 11.86 3.03 -16.04
N ALA A 125 10.85 3.90 -16.14
CA ALA A 125 11.02 5.27 -16.60
C ALA A 125 11.85 6.10 -15.62
N SER A 126 12.58 7.08 -16.17
CA SER A 126 13.29 8.10 -15.39
C SER A 126 12.39 9.31 -15.11
N ILE A 127 12.84 10.19 -14.21
CA ILE A 127 12.18 11.49 -13.97
C ILE A 127 12.19 12.34 -15.26
N ALA A 128 13.26 12.30 -16.03
CA ALA A 128 13.36 13.04 -17.29
C ALA A 128 12.33 12.54 -18.32
N ASP A 129 12.08 11.23 -18.40
CA ASP A 129 11.04 10.67 -19.25
C ASP A 129 9.66 11.17 -18.80
N ALA A 130 9.35 11.12 -17.50
CA ALA A 130 8.08 11.61 -16.97
C ALA A 130 7.87 13.10 -17.26
N GLU A 131 8.91 13.94 -17.10
CA GLU A 131 8.85 15.38 -17.38
C GLU A 131 8.75 15.71 -18.89
N SER A 132 9.06 14.78 -19.77
CA SER A 132 8.92 14.95 -21.22
C SER A 132 7.47 14.87 -21.71
N ILE A 133 6.55 14.32 -20.91
CA ILE A 133 5.14 14.16 -21.26
C ILE A 133 4.49 15.54 -21.42
N ALA A 134 3.83 15.77 -22.57
CA ALA A 134 3.24 17.08 -22.89
C ALA A 134 2.00 17.40 -22.04
N ASP A 135 1.11 16.42 -21.84
CA ASP A 135 -0.08 16.59 -21.02
C ASP A 135 0.31 16.77 -19.55
N SER A 136 -0.02 17.92 -18.97
CA SER A 136 0.40 18.30 -17.62
C SER A 136 -0.17 17.37 -16.52
N ILE A 137 -1.38 16.84 -16.72
CA ILE A 137 -2.00 15.92 -15.77
C ILE A 137 -1.28 14.56 -15.84
N VAL A 138 -1.11 14.01 -17.03
CA VAL A 138 -0.43 12.72 -17.24
C VAL A 138 1.01 12.79 -16.76
N ARG A 139 1.69 13.91 -17.01
CA ARG A 139 3.06 14.17 -16.55
C ARG A 139 3.19 14.08 -15.03
N VAL A 140 2.33 14.75 -14.26
CA VAL A 140 2.43 14.71 -12.78
C VAL A 140 2.07 13.34 -12.23
N ARG A 141 1.16 12.57 -12.87
CA ARG A 141 0.88 11.19 -12.49
C ARG A 141 2.09 10.28 -12.74
N ALA A 142 2.72 10.39 -13.90
CA ALA A 142 3.96 9.67 -14.23
C ALA A 142 5.08 10.00 -13.24
N ARG A 143 5.30 11.29 -12.96
CA ARG A 143 6.27 11.75 -11.96
C ARG A 143 6.02 11.10 -10.60
N HIS A 144 4.75 11.07 -10.13
CA HIS A 144 4.40 10.39 -8.88
C HIS A 144 4.89 8.94 -8.90
N VAL A 145 4.51 8.14 -9.90
CA VAL A 145 4.84 6.72 -9.95
C VAL A 145 6.35 6.49 -9.97
N VAL A 146 7.07 7.23 -10.81
CA VAL A 146 8.53 7.13 -10.93
C VAL A 146 9.24 7.49 -9.61
N THR A 147 8.83 8.60 -8.98
CA THR A 147 9.43 9.03 -7.71
C THR A 147 8.99 8.15 -6.53
N GLU A 148 7.78 7.61 -6.54
CA GLU A 148 7.31 6.68 -5.51
C GLU A 148 8.09 5.37 -5.54
N ASN A 149 8.41 4.83 -6.72
CA ASN A 149 9.28 3.68 -6.86
C ASN A 149 10.68 3.90 -6.21
N ALA A 150 11.21 5.11 -6.28
CA ALA A 150 12.46 5.46 -5.60
C ALA A 150 12.25 5.51 -4.07
N ARG A 151 11.21 6.23 -3.61
CA ARG A 151 10.89 6.37 -2.17
C ARG A 151 10.66 5.02 -1.48
N VAL A 152 10.01 4.06 -2.15
CA VAL A 152 9.82 2.71 -1.60
C VAL A 152 11.17 2.01 -1.37
N ARG A 153 12.12 2.14 -2.30
CA ARG A 153 13.47 1.57 -2.14
C ARG A 153 14.26 2.28 -1.03
N GLU A 154 14.17 3.61 -0.98
CA GLU A 154 14.78 4.44 0.07
C GLU A 154 14.24 4.06 1.46
N PHE A 155 12.93 3.92 1.58
CA PHE A 155 12.29 3.45 2.81
C PHE A 155 12.80 2.07 3.23
N GLY A 156 12.84 1.11 2.30
CA GLY A 156 13.34 -0.24 2.58
C GLY A 156 14.82 -0.26 3.01
N ALA A 157 15.66 0.55 2.36
CA ALA A 157 17.06 0.70 2.72
C ALA A 157 17.22 1.37 4.10
N ALA A 158 16.49 2.44 4.37
CA ALA A 158 16.50 3.14 5.65
C ALA A 158 16.06 2.21 6.80
N MET A 159 14.98 1.45 6.62
CA MET A 159 14.52 0.44 7.59
C MET A 159 15.60 -0.61 7.87
N SER A 160 16.26 -1.13 6.84
CA SER A 160 17.32 -2.12 6.98
C SER A 160 18.57 -1.59 7.69
N ASN A 161 18.83 -0.29 7.60
CA ASN A 161 19.96 0.39 8.22
C ASN A 161 19.67 0.97 9.61
N GLY A 162 18.42 0.90 10.09
CA GLY A 162 18.00 1.50 11.35
C GLY A 162 17.90 3.04 11.30
N ASP A 163 17.80 3.63 10.12
CA ASP A 163 17.63 5.07 9.93
C ASP A 163 16.13 5.44 9.91
N TRP A 164 15.57 5.53 11.10
CA TRP A 164 14.12 5.81 11.28
C TRP A 164 13.74 7.20 10.80
N VAL A 165 14.65 8.15 10.85
CA VAL A 165 14.42 9.53 10.39
C VAL A 165 14.30 9.52 8.86
N ALA A 166 15.24 8.90 8.15
CA ALA A 166 15.17 8.78 6.68
C ALA A 166 13.93 7.99 6.24
N ALA A 167 13.58 6.89 6.92
CA ALA A 167 12.36 6.14 6.65
C ALA A 167 11.11 7.01 6.83
N GLY A 168 11.03 7.78 7.90
CA GLY A 168 9.94 8.72 8.16
C GLY A 168 9.83 9.81 7.09
N GLN A 169 10.95 10.38 6.65
CA GLN A 169 10.99 11.37 5.58
C GLN A 169 10.47 10.79 4.24
N ALA A 170 10.81 9.55 3.91
CA ALA A 170 10.28 8.86 2.73
C ALA A 170 8.75 8.70 2.81
N MET A 171 8.19 8.40 3.99
CA MET A 171 6.73 8.34 4.21
C MET A 171 6.06 9.71 4.00
N ILE A 172 6.64 10.77 4.55
CA ILE A 172 6.12 12.14 4.41
C ILE A 172 6.13 12.58 2.94
N ALA A 173 7.25 12.39 2.25
CA ALA A 173 7.38 12.71 0.83
C ALA A 173 6.41 11.91 -0.04
N SER A 174 6.17 10.64 0.31
CA SER A 174 5.16 9.80 -0.34
C SER A 174 3.76 10.38 -0.17
N HIS A 175 3.36 10.80 1.04
CA HIS A 175 2.05 11.40 1.26
C HIS A 175 1.88 12.71 0.50
N GLN A 176 2.87 13.59 0.51
CA GLN A 176 2.86 14.83 -0.25
C GLN A 176 2.64 14.59 -1.75
N SER A 177 3.34 13.60 -2.32
CA SER A 177 3.19 13.24 -3.72
C SER A 177 1.83 12.58 -4.03
N LEU A 178 1.28 11.77 -3.10
CA LEU A 178 -0.08 11.24 -3.20
C LEU A 178 -1.13 12.35 -3.20
N ALA A 179 -0.93 13.41 -2.42
CA ALA A 179 -1.85 14.54 -2.34
C ALA A 179 -1.73 15.46 -3.57
N SER A 180 -0.51 15.84 -3.98
CA SER A 180 -0.27 16.83 -5.03
C SER A 180 -0.19 16.22 -6.42
N ASP A 181 0.68 15.23 -6.62
CA ASP A 181 1.00 14.70 -7.94
C ASP A 181 0.01 13.62 -8.39
N PHE A 182 -0.38 12.73 -7.49
CA PHE A 182 -1.33 11.66 -7.81
C PHE A 182 -2.78 12.06 -7.55
N ALA A 183 -3.01 13.06 -6.70
CA ALA A 183 -4.31 13.62 -6.35
C ALA A 183 -5.33 12.55 -5.89
N VAL A 184 -4.92 11.70 -4.94
CA VAL A 184 -5.75 10.66 -4.32
C VAL A 184 -5.98 10.92 -2.83
N SER A 185 -5.40 11.99 -2.27
CA SER A 185 -5.70 12.44 -0.92
C SER A 185 -6.83 13.46 -0.92
N ASN A 186 -7.31 13.80 0.27
CA ASN A 186 -8.26 14.87 0.51
C ASN A 186 -7.92 15.61 1.81
N ALA A 187 -8.56 16.76 2.04
CA ALA A 187 -8.26 17.61 3.19
C ALA A 187 -8.36 16.89 4.54
N THR A 188 -9.31 15.95 4.70
CA THR A 188 -9.48 15.19 5.94
C THR A 188 -8.30 14.24 6.17
N MET A 189 -7.80 13.60 5.11
CA MET A 189 -6.63 12.71 5.18
C MET A 189 -5.37 13.51 5.44
N ASP A 190 -5.18 14.64 4.73
CA ASP A 190 -4.02 15.52 4.88
C ASP A 190 -3.95 16.10 6.30
N GLU A 191 -5.07 16.55 6.86
CA GLU A 191 -5.16 17.01 8.24
C GLU A 191 -4.81 15.90 9.24
N ALA A 192 -5.29 14.67 9.00
CA ALA A 192 -4.98 13.54 9.88
C ALA A 192 -3.51 13.18 9.87
N VAL A 193 -2.84 13.23 8.71
CA VAL A 193 -1.40 13.02 8.59
C VAL A 193 -0.64 14.13 9.28
N ASN A 194 -1.00 15.41 9.04
CA ASN A 194 -0.34 16.55 9.68
C ASN A 194 -0.41 16.46 11.21
N ARG A 195 -1.59 16.16 11.77
CA ARG A 195 -1.76 15.96 13.21
C ARG A 195 -0.93 14.80 13.76
N ALA A 196 -0.78 13.71 13.00
CA ALA A 196 0.07 12.60 13.43
C ALA A 196 1.55 13.03 13.48
N LEU A 197 2.00 13.85 12.53
CA LEU A 197 3.37 14.36 12.48
C LEU A 197 3.71 15.36 13.59
N GLU A 198 2.71 15.99 14.20
CA GLU A 198 2.90 16.91 15.36
C GLU A 198 3.15 16.14 16.67
N ILE A 199 2.91 14.83 16.70
CA ILE A 199 3.08 14.02 17.91
C ILE A 199 4.57 13.72 18.13
N PRO A 200 5.16 14.04 19.28
CA PRO A 200 6.55 13.70 19.59
C PRO A 200 6.80 12.20 19.49
N GLY A 201 7.89 11.82 18.84
CA GLY A 201 8.26 10.43 18.61
C GLY A 201 7.66 9.81 17.31
N VAL A 202 6.87 10.55 16.54
CA VAL A 202 6.46 10.13 15.19
C VAL A 202 7.55 10.50 14.19
N PHE A 203 8.11 9.51 13.50
CA PHE A 203 9.12 9.69 12.46
C PHE A 203 8.49 10.09 11.12
N GLY A 204 7.33 9.54 10.80
CA GLY A 204 6.63 9.81 9.55
C GLY A 204 5.22 9.25 9.55
N ALA A 205 4.37 9.82 8.69
CA ALA A 205 3.01 9.36 8.49
C ALA A 205 2.57 9.57 7.04
N ARG A 206 1.66 8.71 6.56
CA ARG A 206 1.06 8.81 5.24
C ARG A 206 -0.31 8.14 5.20
N MET A 207 -1.11 8.48 4.21
CA MET A 207 -2.28 7.69 3.87
C MET A 207 -1.88 6.30 3.36
N THR A 208 -2.79 5.31 3.45
CA THR A 208 -2.58 3.96 2.93
C THR A 208 -3.74 3.50 2.04
N GLY A 209 -3.44 2.55 1.14
CA GLY A 209 -4.38 2.04 0.15
C GLY A 209 -4.56 2.95 -1.06
N GLY A 210 -5.63 2.75 -1.83
CA GLY A 210 -5.89 3.41 -3.11
C GLY A 210 -6.36 4.87 -3.04
N GLY A 211 -6.44 5.46 -1.86
CA GLY A 211 -6.82 6.87 -1.69
C GLY A 211 -8.31 7.12 -1.49
N PHE A 212 -8.69 8.39 -1.58
CA PHE A 212 -10.06 8.93 -1.44
C PHE A 212 -10.70 8.68 -0.07
N GLY A 213 -9.90 8.46 0.98
CA GLY A 213 -10.28 8.09 2.34
C GLY A 213 -9.51 6.86 2.83
N GLY A 214 -10.02 6.17 3.82
CA GLY A 214 -9.43 4.99 4.43
C GLY A 214 -8.64 5.31 5.69
N CYS A 215 -7.45 4.75 5.80
CA CYS A 215 -6.57 4.88 6.96
C CYS A 215 -5.33 5.71 6.64
N ILE A 216 -4.72 6.22 7.71
CA ILE A 216 -3.32 6.65 7.72
C ILE A 216 -2.49 5.59 8.42
N VAL A 217 -1.20 5.55 8.13
CA VAL A 217 -0.19 4.78 8.85
C VAL A 217 0.88 5.73 9.35
N ALA A 218 1.21 5.64 10.63
CA ALA A 218 2.30 6.36 11.26
C ALA A 218 3.39 5.39 11.71
N MET A 219 4.65 5.75 11.52
CA MET A 219 5.81 5.07 12.08
C MET A 219 6.36 5.93 13.23
N CYS A 220 6.53 5.34 14.39
CA CYS A 220 6.91 6.07 15.60
C CYS A 220 7.76 5.23 16.56
N GLU A 221 8.32 5.90 17.55
CA GLU A 221 8.98 5.25 18.68
C GLU A 221 8.01 4.32 19.44
N PRO A 222 8.49 3.23 20.05
CA PRO A 222 7.63 2.30 20.78
C PRO A 222 6.83 2.95 21.91
N SER A 223 7.39 3.98 22.56
CA SER A 223 6.75 4.70 23.67
C SER A 223 5.75 5.77 23.26
N THR A 224 5.71 6.15 21.96
CA THR A 224 4.82 7.22 21.49
C THR A 224 3.36 6.87 21.73
N GLU A 225 2.62 7.78 22.35
CA GLU A 225 1.17 7.66 22.51
C GLU A 225 0.48 8.27 21.29
N ILE A 226 -0.13 7.43 20.47
CA ILE A 226 -0.88 7.81 19.27
C ILE A 226 -2.11 6.90 19.14
N ASP A 227 -3.25 7.51 18.86
CA ASP A 227 -4.52 6.80 18.69
C ASP A 227 -4.52 5.94 17.42
N GLY A 228 -5.03 4.71 17.53
CA GLY A 228 -5.12 3.76 16.44
C GLY A 228 -4.78 2.32 16.83
N TRP A 229 -4.60 1.48 15.83
CA TRP A 229 -4.20 0.09 16.03
C TRP A 229 -2.69 -0.06 15.84
N VAL A 230 -1.99 -0.53 16.85
CA VAL A 230 -0.61 -0.98 16.69
C VAL A 230 -0.61 -2.24 15.83
N VAL A 231 -0.01 -2.17 14.67
CA VAL A 231 0.11 -3.31 13.74
C VAL A 231 1.49 -3.94 13.85
N ARG A 232 1.53 -5.26 13.68
CA ARG A 232 2.77 -6.04 13.71
C ARG A 232 2.83 -6.91 12.47
N PRO A 233 4.01 -7.03 11.84
CA PRO A 233 4.19 -7.97 10.74
C PRO A 233 3.90 -9.39 11.20
N SER A 234 3.03 -10.09 10.49
CA SER A 234 2.66 -11.47 10.75
C SER A 234 2.97 -12.36 9.56
N ALA A 235 3.04 -13.67 9.80
CA ALA A 235 3.19 -14.63 8.72
C ALA A 235 2.03 -14.57 7.73
N GLY A 236 2.29 -14.95 6.49
CA GLY A 236 1.31 -15.02 5.42
C GLY A 236 0.12 -15.94 5.75
N ALA A 237 -0.93 -15.81 4.97
CA ALA A 237 -2.15 -16.58 5.15
C ALA A 237 -1.88 -18.09 5.11
N ARG A 238 -2.51 -18.82 6.02
CA ARG A 238 -2.36 -20.28 6.14
C ARG A 238 -3.60 -20.92 6.74
N VAL A 239 -3.77 -22.20 6.45
CA VAL A 239 -4.71 -23.05 7.17
C VAL A 239 -4.10 -23.37 8.54
N VAL A 240 -4.86 -23.19 9.60
CA VAL A 240 -4.49 -23.63 10.94
C VAL A 240 -5.38 -24.80 11.33
N SER A 241 -4.77 -25.89 11.80
CA SER A 241 -5.51 -27.02 12.41
C SER A 241 -6.05 -26.56 13.77
N SER A 242 -7.32 -26.83 14.01
CA SER A 242 -7.99 -26.62 15.30
C SER A 242 -7.51 -27.61 16.34
#